data_5686304a80bab30e9f7a455d8d816051
#
_entry.id   5686304a80bab30e9f7a455d8d816051
#
_cell.length_a   1.000
_cell.length_b   1.000
_cell.length_c   1.000
_cell.angle_alpha   90.00
_cell.angle_beta   90.00
_cell.angle_gamma   90.00
#
_symmetry.space_group_name_H-M   'P 1'
#
loop_
_entity.id
_entity.type
_entity.pdbx_description
1 polymer ?
#
loop_
_entity_poly.entity_id
_entity_poly.type
_entity_poly.pdbx_seq_one_letter_code
_entity_poly.pdbx_strand_id
1 'polypeptide(L)'
;MHVAIIMNGNSRWAAQRGLPPTAALDEGVATLRNTVRLAADAGVRTLTLYSICTPDCTRPRQEIAADLGVLGSYLRSDAEQCRERSIRINVIGNNGQLGAALPRDFNDPTSSSRSDSRMQLRIVVDYSAHDSVVRATWRSTDACAPETFDRQLREIDRTALSAGAVDLLVRTGGGSCQSAFMLWEAAYARLHYVDCLWPDFTPRCFQRALACYSGDAGQLVSIA
;
A
#
# COMPACT_ATOMS: atom_id res chain seq x y z
N MET A 1 6.57 -6.73 -11.62
CA MET A 1 7.16 -5.89 -10.57
C MET A 1 6.08 -5.51 -9.57
N HIS A 2 6.40 -5.58 -8.27
CA HIS A 2 5.56 -5.16 -7.16
C HIS A 2 6.16 -3.89 -6.53
N VAL A 3 5.45 -2.78 -6.62
CA VAL A 3 5.83 -1.51 -6.01
C VAL A 3 4.95 -1.25 -4.78
N ALA A 4 5.57 -0.96 -3.65
CA ALA A 4 4.88 -0.55 -2.43
C ALA A 4 5.22 0.91 -2.11
N ILE A 5 4.23 1.70 -1.70
CA ILE A 5 4.42 3.13 -1.38
C ILE A 5 3.85 3.44 0.00
N ILE A 6 4.67 4.02 0.85
CA ILE A 6 4.25 4.58 2.14
C ILE A 6 3.96 6.06 1.93
N MET A 7 2.67 6.41 1.99
CA MET A 7 2.13 7.74 1.65
C MET A 7 2.19 8.70 2.85
N ASN A 8 3.40 9.10 3.24
CA ASN A 8 3.61 9.96 4.40
C ASN A 8 3.63 11.45 4.04
N GLY A 9 3.10 12.28 4.94
CA GLY A 9 3.30 13.72 4.90
C GLY A 9 2.05 14.58 4.80
N ASN A 10 0.85 14.02 4.69
CA ASN A 10 -0.40 14.78 4.53
C ASN A 10 -0.57 15.88 5.59
N SER A 11 -0.48 15.54 6.87
CA SER A 11 -0.66 16.53 7.95
C SER A 11 0.42 17.63 7.94
N ARG A 12 1.68 17.26 7.65
CA ARG A 12 2.77 18.23 7.52
C ARG A 12 2.57 19.15 6.32
N TRP A 13 2.07 18.62 5.22
CA TRP A 13 1.77 19.37 4.01
C TRP A 13 0.72 20.47 4.26
N ALA A 14 -0.38 20.12 4.94
CA ALA A 14 -1.40 21.08 5.33
C ALA A 14 -0.84 22.15 6.29
N ALA A 15 -0.13 21.71 7.34
CA ALA A 15 0.44 22.62 8.33
C ALA A 15 1.43 23.64 7.70
N GLN A 16 2.30 23.20 6.79
CA GLN A 16 3.25 24.09 6.08
C GLN A 16 2.56 25.16 5.23
N ARG A 17 1.31 24.91 4.82
CA ARG A 17 0.52 25.82 3.95
C ARG A 17 -0.57 26.58 4.69
N GLY A 18 -0.68 26.36 6.02
CA GLY A 18 -1.76 26.96 6.81
C GLY A 18 -3.15 26.48 6.39
N LEU A 19 -3.24 25.27 5.83
CA LEU A 19 -4.47 24.69 5.33
C LEU A 19 -5.07 23.70 6.34
N PRO A 20 -6.38 23.48 6.32
CA PRO A 20 -7.00 22.44 7.12
C PRO A 20 -6.53 21.05 6.68
N PRO A 21 -6.50 20.06 7.60
CA PRO A 21 -6.09 18.68 7.27
C PRO A 21 -6.86 18.06 6.10
N THR A 22 -8.13 18.43 5.93
CA THR A 22 -8.98 17.97 4.82
C THR A 22 -8.43 18.32 3.44
N ALA A 23 -7.82 19.50 3.29
CA ALA A 23 -7.21 19.92 2.03
C ALA A 23 -6.06 18.99 1.61
N ALA A 24 -5.27 18.49 2.58
CA ALA A 24 -4.23 17.52 2.31
C ALA A 24 -4.78 16.15 1.90
N LEU A 25 -5.96 15.77 2.38
CA LEU A 25 -6.61 14.52 2.00
C LEU A 25 -7.09 14.59 0.54
N ASP A 26 -7.71 15.67 0.14
CA ASP A 26 -8.19 15.87 -1.23
C ASP A 26 -7.01 15.83 -2.23
N GLU A 27 -5.93 16.56 -1.93
CA GLU A 27 -4.73 16.55 -2.76
C GLU A 27 -4.02 15.19 -2.73
N GLY A 28 -3.99 14.54 -1.58
CA GLY A 28 -3.45 13.19 -1.42
C GLY A 28 -4.20 12.16 -2.26
N VAL A 29 -5.52 12.28 -2.39
CA VAL A 29 -6.34 11.43 -3.27
C VAL A 29 -6.08 11.73 -4.74
N ALA A 30 -5.91 13.00 -5.13
CA ALA A 30 -5.53 13.35 -6.49
C ALA A 30 -4.17 12.74 -6.87
N THR A 31 -3.20 12.82 -5.96
CA THR A 31 -1.89 12.17 -6.10
C THR A 31 -2.00 10.65 -6.20
N LEU A 32 -2.88 10.02 -5.40
CA LEU A 32 -3.14 8.59 -5.44
C LEU A 32 -3.67 8.18 -6.82
N ARG A 33 -4.69 8.87 -7.36
CA ARG A 33 -5.23 8.62 -8.70
C ARG A 33 -4.16 8.67 -9.79
N ASN A 34 -3.36 9.71 -9.76
CA ASN A 34 -2.26 9.89 -10.71
C ASN A 34 -1.23 8.76 -10.58
N THR A 35 -0.86 8.37 -9.37
CA THR A 35 0.11 7.30 -9.12
C THR A 35 -0.40 5.95 -9.60
N VAL A 36 -1.68 5.63 -9.35
CA VAL A 36 -2.32 4.40 -9.84
C VAL A 36 -2.28 4.33 -11.37
N ARG A 37 -2.63 5.44 -12.03
CA ARG A 37 -2.58 5.53 -13.50
C ARG A 37 -1.16 5.32 -14.03
N LEU A 38 -0.19 6.03 -13.47
CA LEU A 38 1.22 5.94 -13.88
C LEU A 38 1.79 4.54 -13.66
N ALA A 39 1.44 3.88 -12.55
CA ALA A 39 1.88 2.52 -12.27
C ALA A 39 1.32 1.52 -13.31
N ALA A 40 0.03 1.65 -13.66
CA ALA A 40 -0.57 0.82 -14.69
C ALA A 40 0.07 1.05 -16.07
N ASP A 41 0.32 2.31 -16.43
CA ASP A 41 0.95 2.69 -17.70
C ASP A 41 2.42 2.22 -17.78
N ALA A 42 3.13 2.18 -16.65
CA ALA A 42 4.48 1.66 -16.52
C ALA A 42 4.57 0.12 -16.45
N GLY A 43 3.46 -0.60 -16.53
CA GLY A 43 3.45 -2.06 -16.48
C GLY A 43 3.73 -2.66 -15.08
N VAL A 44 3.50 -1.91 -14.01
CA VAL A 44 3.56 -2.43 -12.65
C VAL A 44 2.46 -3.48 -12.47
N ARG A 45 2.83 -4.67 -12.01
CA ARG A 45 1.85 -5.76 -11.81
C ARG A 45 1.08 -5.61 -10.51
N THR A 46 1.76 -5.17 -9.46
CA THR A 46 1.16 -4.94 -8.15
C THR A 46 1.59 -3.59 -7.63
N LEU A 47 0.63 -2.75 -7.27
CA LEU A 47 0.86 -1.50 -6.56
C LEU A 47 0.21 -1.61 -5.18
N THR A 48 1.02 -1.53 -4.12
CA THR A 48 0.53 -1.50 -2.74
C THR A 48 0.70 -0.11 -2.16
N LEU A 49 -0.39 0.50 -1.71
CA LEU A 49 -0.40 1.82 -1.11
C LEU A 49 -0.75 1.73 0.37
N TYR A 50 0.15 2.22 1.23
CA TYR A 50 -0.05 2.25 2.68
C TYR A 50 -0.62 3.60 3.08
N SER A 51 -1.90 3.61 3.45
CA SER A 51 -2.65 4.84 3.66
C SER A 51 -2.70 5.24 5.14
N ILE A 52 -3.07 4.33 6.02
CA ILE A 52 -3.33 4.64 7.44
C ILE A 52 -2.69 3.58 8.31
N CYS A 53 -1.81 4.03 9.23
CA CYS A 53 -1.22 3.21 10.27
C CYS A 53 -1.94 3.48 11.60
N THR A 54 -2.62 2.50 12.14
CA THR A 54 -3.33 2.65 13.41
C THR A 54 -2.55 2.21 14.64
N PRO A 55 -1.73 1.14 14.62
CA PRO A 55 -1.09 0.65 15.85
C PRO A 55 -0.05 1.62 16.43
N ASP A 56 0.68 2.35 15.57
CA ASP A 56 1.72 3.28 15.98
C ASP A 56 1.27 4.75 15.89
N CYS A 57 -0.03 4.98 15.59
CA CYS A 57 -0.53 6.31 15.31
C CYS A 57 -1.11 6.95 16.56
N THR A 58 -0.44 7.97 17.07
CA THR A 58 -0.93 8.84 18.14
C THR A 58 -2.03 9.81 17.68
N ARG A 59 -2.52 9.63 16.43
CA ARG A 59 -3.53 10.53 15.83
C ARG A 59 -4.91 10.33 16.44
N PRO A 60 -5.69 11.40 16.60
CA PRO A 60 -7.07 11.33 17.08
C PRO A 60 -7.94 10.42 16.20
N ARG A 61 -8.83 9.65 16.83
CA ARG A 61 -9.75 8.74 16.11
C ARG A 61 -10.61 9.45 15.06
N GLN A 62 -10.96 10.73 15.30
CA GLN A 62 -11.75 11.54 14.36
C GLN A 62 -10.99 11.81 13.06
N GLU A 63 -9.68 12.07 13.14
CA GLU A 63 -8.85 12.27 11.95
C GLU A 63 -8.73 10.97 11.14
N ILE A 64 -8.54 9.85 11.82
CA ILE A 64 -8.50 8.53 11.16
C ILE A 64 -9.83 8.25 10.45
N ALA A 65 -10.95 8.54 11.10
CA ALA A 65 -12.27 8.35 10.50
C ALA A 65 -12.49 9.25 9.27
N ALA A 66 -11.98 10.49 9.29
CA ALA A 66 -12.03 11.39 8.13
C ALA A 66 -11.20 10.84 6.96
N ASP A 67 -9.97 10.40 7.23
CA ASP A 67 -9.09 9.77 6.21
C ASP A 67 -9.78 8.54 5.58
N LEU A 68 -10.42 7.70 6.41
CA LEU A 68 -11.15 6.54 5.95
C LEU A 68 -12.36 6.90 5.09
N GLY A 69 -13.09 7.97 5.46
CA GLY A 69 -14.22 8.48 4.69
C GLY A 69 -13.80 8.96 3.30
N VAL A 70 -12.70 9.70 3.21
CA VAL A 70 -12.14 10.17 1.93
C VAL A 70 -11.65 9.01 1.08
N LEU A 71 -10.94 8.06 1.66
CA LEU A 71 -10.49 6.86 0.98
C LEU A 71 -11.66 6.01 0.47
N GLY A 72 -12.69 5.83 1.28
CA GLY A 72 -13.92 5.11 0.89
C GLY A 72 -14.65 5.81 -0.26
N SER A 73 -14.67 7.14 -0.28
CA SER A 73 -15.25 7.92 -1.37
C SER A 73 -14.45 7.76 -2.66
N TYR A 74 -13.12 7.80 -2.57
CA TYR A 74 -12.22 7.50 -3.69
C TYR A 74 -12.50 6.11 -4.27
N LEU A 75 -12.51 5.10 -3.42
CA LEU A 75 -12.72 3.72 -3.86
C LEU A 75 -14.06 3.54 -4.58
N ARG A 76 -15.12 4.20 -4.11
CA ARG A 76 -16.43 4.17 -4.78
C ARG A 76 -16.43 4.91 -6.13
N SER A 77 -15.83 6.09 -6.18
CA SER A 77 -15.83 6.92 -7.39
C SER A 77 -14.96 6.36 -8.51
N ASP A 78 -13.83 5.74 -8.14
CA ASP A 78 -12.82 5.30 -9.11
C ASP A 78 -12.87 3.80 -9.43
N ALA A 79 -13.77 3.05 -8.76
CA ALA A 79 -13.93 1.60 -8.97
C ALA A 79 -14.18 1.23 -10.43
N GLU A 80 -15.07 1.96 -11.09
CA GLU A 80 -15.41 1.71 -12.50
C GLU A 80 -14.24 2.02 -13.43
N GLN A 81 -13.59 3.16 -13.24
CA GLN A 81 -12.38 3.52 -13.99
C GLN A 81 -11.26 2.48 -13.83
N CYS A 82 -11.08 1.97 -12.62
CA CYS A 82 -10.11 0.90 -12.36
C CYS A 82 -10.50 -0.37 -13.12
N ARG A 83 -11.78 -0.73 -13.13
CA ARG A 83 -12.28 -1.91 -13.84
C ARG A 83 -12.09 -1.80 -15.36
N GLU A 84 -12.42 -0.64 -15.95
CA GLU A 84 -12.21 -0.35 -17.38
C GLU A 84 -10.75 -0.48 -17.79
N ARG A 85 -9.81 -0.13 -16.88
CA ARG A 85 -8.37 -0.26 -17.10
C ARG A 85 -7.81 -1.63 -16.72
N SER A 86 -8.67 -2.60 -16.39
CA SER A 86 -8.26 -3.93 -15.90
C SER A 86 -7.39 -3.84 -14.63
N ILE A 87 -7.68 -2.86 -13.76
CA ILE A 87 -7.05 -2.71 -12.44
C ILE A 87 -7.98 -3.34 -11.41
N ARG A 88 -7.48 -4.33 -10.70
CA ARG A 88 -8.19 -4.98 -9.61
C ARG A 88 -7.85 -4.32 -8.29
N ILE A 89 -8.85 -3.87 -7.54
CA ILE A 89 -8.66 -3.25 -6.22
C ILE A 89 -8.86 -4.29 -5.12
N ASN A 90 -7.94 -4.30 -4.15
CA ASN A 90 -8.03 -5.07 -2.92
C ASN A 90 -7.72 -4.18 -1.71
N VAL A 91 -8.50 -4.30 -0.66
CA VAL A 91 -8.25 -3.62 0.61
C VAL A 91 -7.77 -4.62 1.63
N ILE A 92 -6.65 -4.31 2.27
CA ILE A 92 -5.91 -5.17 3.19
C ILE A 92 -5.89 -4.52 4.57
N GLY A 93 -6.01 -5.32 5.61
CA GLY A 93 -5.89 -4.88 6.99
C GLY A 93 -7.07 -5.28 7.87
N ASN A 94 -7.09 -4.78 9.11
CA ASN A 94 -8.13 -5.11 10.08
C ASN A 94 -9.41 -4.34 9.77
N ASN A 95 -10.36 -5.01 9.14
CA ASN A 95 -11.60 -4.42 8.61
C ASN A 95 -12.60 -3.95 9.70
N GLY A 96 -12.27 -4.05 10.99
CA GLY A 96 -13.21 -3.74 12.07
C GLY A 96 -13.74 -2.30 12.05
N GLN A 97 -12.91 -1.33 11.65
CA GLN A 97 -13.32 0.08 11.53
C GLN A 97 -13.67 0.48 10.08
N LEU A 98 -13.11 -0.22 9.11
CA LEU A 98 -13.33 0.02 7.68
C LEU A 98 -14.56 -0.67 7.12
N GLY A 99 -14.98 -1.79 7.71
CA GLY A 99 -16.02 -2.65 7.15
C GLY A 99 -17.36 -1.96 6.87
N ALA A 100 -17.64 -0.85 7.58
CA ALA A 100 -18.82 -0.03 7.33
C ALA A 100 -18.62 1.05 6.24
N ALA A 101 -17.36 1.45 5.99
CA ALA A 101 -17.03 2.54 5.07
C ALA A 101 -16.69 2.05 3.66
N LEU A 102 -16.34 0.76 3.51
CA LEU A 102 -15.96 0.18 2.22
C LEU A 102 -17.12 -0.58 1.56
N PRO A 103 -17.26 -0.47 0.24
CA PRO A 103 -18.14 -1.35 -0.51
C PRO A 103 -17.78 -2.82 -0.26
N ARG A 104 -18.78 -3.67 0.01
CA ARG A 104 -18.59 -5.09 0.31
C ARG A 104 -17.86 -5.85 -0.80
N ASP A 105 -18.04 -5.40 -2.03
CA ASP A 105 -17.49 -6.03 -3.24
C ASP A 105 -15.95 -5.96 -3.34
N PHE A 106 -15.30 -5.04 -2.62
CA PHE A 106 -13.83 -4.93 -2.63
C PHE A 106 -13.11 -6.05 -1.88
N ASN A 107 -13.82 -6.74 -0.99
CA ASN A 107 -13.27 -7.84 -0.20
C ASN A 107 -13.85 -9.21 -0.59
N ASP A 108 -14.69 -9.27 -1.62
CA ASP A 108 -15.24 -10.52 -2.11
C ASP A 108 -14.23 -11.22 -3.04
N PRO A 109 -13.65 -12.35 -2.60
CA PRO A 109 -12.74 -13.11 -3.45
C PRO A 109 -13.41 -13.65 -4.73
N THR A 110 -14.75 -13.74 -4.74
CA THR A 110 -15.49 -14.23 -5.90
C THR A 110 -15.74 -13.14 -6.94
N SER A 111 -15.81 -11.86 -6.54
CA SER A 111 -15.90 -10.72 -7.48
C SER A 111 -14.63 -10.58 -8.32
N SER A 112 -13.63 -11.33 -7.98
CA SER A 112 -12.26 -11.23 -8.46
C SER A 112 -11.87 -12.31 -9.49
N SER A 113 -12.82 -13.07 -10.02
CA SER A 113 -12.57 -14.21 -10.94
C SER A 113 -12.07 -13.85 -12.35
N ARG A 114 -11.69 -12.59 -12.62
CA ARG A 114 -10.98 -12.26 -13.85
C ARG A 114 -9.49 -12.45 -13.67
N SER A 115 -8.97 -13.57 -14.18
CA SER A 115 -7.55 -13.90 -14.29
C SER A 115 -6.74 -12.89 -15.12
N ASP A 116 -7.40 -11.97 -15.80
CA ASP A 116 -6.83 -11.06 -16.80
C ASP A 116 -6.63 -9.63 -16.30
N SER A 117 -6.50 -9.41 -14.98
CA SER A 117 -6.18 -8.07 -14.48
C SER A 117 -4.75 -7.67 -14.88
N ARG A 118 -4.63 -6.51 -15.51
CA ARG A 118 -3.34 -5.93 -15.91
C ARG A 118 -2.52 -5.50 -14.70
N MET A 119 -3.17 -4.99 -13.66
CA MET A 119 -2.55 -4.55 -12.41
C MET A 119 -3.45 -4.87 -11.21
N GLN A 120 -2.81 -5.23 -10.10
CA GLN A 120 -3.45 -5.33 -8.80
C GLN A 120 -3.12 -4.08 -7.98
N LEU A 121 -4.14 -3.31 -7.58
CA LEU A 121 -4.03 -2.21 -6.64
C LEU A 121 -4.41 -2.72 -5.24
N ARG A 122 -3.49 -2.63 -4.30
CA ARG A 122 -3.67 -3.02 -2.91
C ARG A 122 -3.64 -1.77 -2.03
N ILE A 123 -4.71 -1.51 -1.33
CA ILE A 123 -4.80 -0.40 -0.37
C ILE A 123 -4.71 -1.00 1.03
N VAL A 124 -3.69 -0.62 1.77
CA VAL A 124 -3.42 -1.15 3.11
C VAL A 124 -3.86 -0.13 4.15
N VAL A 125 -4.73 -0.59 5.05
CA VAL A 125 -5.34 0.24 6.08
C VAL A 125 -5.40 -0.53 7.38
N ASP A 126 -5.08 0.14 8.49
CA ASP A 126 -5.09 -0.47 9.83
C ASP A 126 -4.31 -1.80 9.89
N TYR A 127 -3.09 -1.75 9.39
CA TYR A 127 -2.22 -2.91 9.26
C TYR A 127 -0.97 -2.76 10.11
N SER A 128 -0.59 -3.82 10.78
CA SER A 128 0.68 -3.95 11.50
C SER A 128 1.36 -5.24 11.10
N ALA A 129 2.54 -5.15 10.51
CA ALA A 129 3.33 -6.32 10.18
C ALA A 129 3.74 -7.12 11.43
N HIS A 130 3.97 -6.45 12.57
CA HIS A 130 4.25 -7.14 13.84
C HIS A 130 3.07 -8.02 14.27
N ASP A 131 1.85 -7.47 14.26
CA ASP A 131 0.66 -8.23 14.64
C ASP A 131 0.42 -9.39 13.68
N SER A 132 0.64 -9.17 12.39
CA SER A 132 0.50 -10.20 11.37
C SER A 132 1.47 -11.36 11.60
N VAL A 133 2.74 -11.05 11.87
CA VAL A 133 3.77 -12.05 12.19
C VAL A 133 3.43 -12.82 13.46
N VAL A 134 3.06 -12.12 14.55
CA VAL A 134 2.66 -12.76 15.80
C VAL A 134 1.45 -13.69 15.60
N ARG A 135 0.44 -13.25 14.89
CA ARG A 135 -0.75 -14.05 14.58
C ARG A 135 -0.45 -15.25 13.68
N ALA A 136 0.48 -15.11 12.75
CA ALA A 136 0.94 -16.22 11.90
C ALA A 136 1.68 -17.27 12.72
N THR A 137 2.54 -16.84 13.65
CA THR A 137 3.26 -17.75 14.55
C THR A 137 2.33 -18.55 15.44
N TRP A 138 1.25 -17.94 15.94
CA TRP A 138 0.27 -18.66 16.78
C TRP A 138 -0.54 -19.73 16.02
N ARG A 139 -0.60 -19.62 14.70
CA ARG A 139 -1.24 -20.64 13.84
C ARG A 139 -0.29 -21.73 13.40
N SER A 140 1.00 -21.48 13.53
CA SER A 140 2.03 -22.46 13.18
C SER A 140 2.15 -23.48 14.31
N THR A 141 1.86 -24.73 14.02
CA THR A 141 2.16 -25.87 14.88
C THR A 141 3.53 -26.40 14.47
N ASP A 142 4.52 -26.31 15.37
CA ASP A 142 5.88 -26.80 15.21
C ASP A 142 6.74 -26.08 14.15
N ALA A 143 7.98 -26.50 13.96
CA ALA A 143 8.95 -25.88 13.05
C ALA A 143 8.40 -25.73 11.64
N CYS A 144 7.91 -24.54 11.33
CA CYS A 144 7.25 -24.24 10.08
C CYS A 144 8.28 -23.84 9.03
N ALA A 145 8.24 -24.46 7.86
CA ALA A 145 9.06 -24.03 6.74
C ALA A 145 8.67 -22.57 6.32
N PRO A 146 9.63 -21.75 5.84
CA PRO A 146 9.36 -20.37 5.44
C PRO A 146 8.17 -20.22 4.48
N GLU A 147 7.99 -21.17 3.57
CA GLU A 147 6.90 -21.17 2.58
C GLU A 147 5.53 -21.38 3.25
N THR A 148 5.49 -22.20 4.30
CA THR A 148 4.27 -22.43 5.07
C THR A 148 3.91 -21.22 5.89
N PHE A 149 4.90 -20.57 6.50
CA PHE A 149 4.73 -19.33 7.23
C PHE A 149 4.24 -18.19 6.32
N ASP A 150 4.84 -18.03 5.16
CA ASP A 150 4.44 -17.05 4.14
C ASP A 150 2.97 -17.24 3.72
N ARG A 151 2.53 -18.49 3.52
CA ARG A 151 1.13 -18.79 3.23
C ARG A 151 0.21 -18.40 4.38
N GLN A 152 0.55 -18.72 5.62
CA GLN A 152 -0.24 -18.37 6.80
C GLN A 152 -0.33 -16.85 6.99
N LEU A 153 0.77 -16.13 6.78
CA LEU A 153 0.80 -14.68 6.84
C LEU A 153 -0.15 -14.06 5.81
N ARG A 154 -0.14 -14.57 4.59
CA ARG A 154 -1.06 -14.13 3.53
C ARG A 154 -2.53 -14.40 3.87
N GLU A 155 -2.83 -15.53 4.48
CA GLU A 155 -4.20 -15.87 4.91
C GLU A 155 -4.69 -14.91 6.02
N ILE A 156 -3.82 -14.56 6.98
CA ILE A 156 -4.13 -13.64 8.07
C ILE A 156 -4.42 -12.25 7.54
N ASP A 157 -3.59 -11.76 6.65
CA ASP A 157 -3.71 -10.43 6.07
C ASP A 157 -4.78 -10.35 4.98
N ARG A 158 -5.48 -11.47 4.72
CA ARG A 158 -6.41 -11.61 3.60
C ARG A 158 -5.78 -11.23 2.26
N THR A 159 -4.47 -11.40 2.17
CA THR A 159 -3.71 -11.15 0.95
C THR A 159 -3.64 -12.38 0.05
N ALA A 160 -4.55 -13.34 0.22
CA ALA A 160 -4.60 -14.64 -0.45
C ALA A 160 -4.45 -14.60 -1.98
N LEU A 161 -4.47 -13.41 -2.54
CA LEU A 161 -4.11 -13.15 -3.93
C LEU A 161 -2.64 -12.76 -3.97
N SER A 162 -1.83 -13.69 -4.37
CA SER A 162 -0.38 -13.71 -4.53
C SER A 162 0.24 -12.39 -5.05
N ALA A 163 0.32 -11.37 -4.20
CA ALA A 163 1.35 -10.39 -4.41
C ALA A 163 2.63 -11.02 -3.87
N GLY A 164 3.58 -11.32 -4.72
CA GLY A 164 4.89 -11.79 -4.33
C GLY A 164 5.63 -10.78 -3.45
N ALA A 165 6.89 -11.06 -3.15
CA ALA A 165 7.77 -10.12 -2.47
C ALA A 165 7.70 -8.71 -3.11
N VAL A 166 7.90 -7.69 -2.31
CA VAL A 166 8.01 -6.30 -2.80
C VAL A 166 9.35 -6.11 -3.48
N ASP A 167 9.33 -5.65 -4.72
CA ASP A 167 10.55 -5.35 -5.46
C ASP A 167 11.10 -3.96 -5.11
N LEU A 168 10.21 -2.98 -4.98
CA LEU A 168 10.54 -1.59 -4.71
C LEU A 168 9.61 -1.02 -3.63
N LEU A 169 10.19 -0.54 -2.52
CA LEU A 169 9.49 0.18 -1.47
C LEU A 169 9.84 1.66 -1.54
N VAL A 170 8.86 2.49 -1.85
CA VAL A 170 8.99 3.94 -1.90
C VAL A 170 8.40 4.54 -0.62
N ARG A 171 9.11 5.47 0.01
CA ARG A 171 8.59 6.21 1.16
C ARG A 171 8.67 7.71 0.92
N THR A 172 7.54 8.40 1.01
CA THR A 172 7.48 9.86 0.97
C THR A 172 7.62 10.48 2.35
N GLY A 173 7.89 11.77 2.42
CA GLY A 173 7.91 12.54 3.65
C GLY A 173 9.27 12.67 4.35
N GLY A 174 10.39 12.41 3.67
CA GLY A 174 11.74 12.71 4.17
C GLY A 174 12.19 11.93 5.40
N GLY A 175 11.54 10.80 5.72
CA GLY A 175 11.94 9.96 6.84
C GLY A 175 12.90 8.86 6.40
N SER A 176 13.93 8.57 7.20
CA SER A 176 14.89 7.49 6.97
C SER A 176 14.52 6.17 7.65
N CYS A 177 13.46 6.14 8.46
CA CYS A 177 13.03 4.93 9.17
C CYS A 177 12.07 4.11 8.32
N GLN A 178 12.26 2.80 8.29
CA GLN A 178 11.25 1.88 7.80
C GLN A 178 10.11 1.82 8.84
N SER A 179 8.87 1.95 8.39
CA SER A 179 7.70 1.72 9.25
C SER A 179 7.46 0.20 9.40
N ALA A 180 6.61 -0.19 10.35
CA ALA A 180 6.17 -1.59 10.51
C ALA A 180 5.25 -2.07 9.35
N PHE A 181 5.59 -1.67 8.11
CA PHE A 181 4.82 -1.95 6.91
C PHE A 181 5.46 -3.08 6.11
N MET A 182 4.71 -4.13 5.85
CA MET A 182 5.08 -5.25 5.00
C MET A 182 6.52 -5.77 5.27
N LEU A 183 6.90 -5.93 6.55
CA LEU A 183 8.27 -6.30 6.92
C LEU A 183 8.73 -7.61 6.27
N TRP A 184 7.85 -8.57 6.17
CA TRP A 184 8.13 -9.87 5.56
C TRP A 184 8.24 -9.78 4.04
N GLU A 185 7.26 -9.17 3.40
CA GLU A 185 7.21 -9.06 1.93
C GLU A 185 8.27 -8.09 1.39
N ALA A 186 8.66 -7.08 2.20
CA ALA A 186 9.67 -6.09 1.81
C ALA A 186 11.08 -6.41 2.30
N ALA A 187 11.32 -7.61 2.85
CA ALA A 187 12.62 -7.98 3.42
C ALA A 187 13.79 -7.83 2.43
N TYR A 188 13.54 -8.03 1.15
CA TYR A 188 14.54 -7.91 0.08
C TYR A 188 14.21 -6.77 -0.90
N ALA A 189 13.26 -5.90 -0.54
CA ALA A 189 12.87 -4.79 -1.40
C ALA A 189 14.00 -3.75 -1.50
N ARG A 190 14.13 -3.17 -2.69
CA ARG A 190 14.91 -1.95 -2.83
C ARG A 190 14.17 -0.79 -2.16
N LEU A 191 14.86 -0.04 -1.31
CA LEU A 191 14.28 1.10 -0.60
C LEU A 191 14.59 2.40 -1.33
N HIS A 192 13.58 3.21 -1.60
CA HIS A 192 13.70 4.52 -2.20
C HIS A 192 12.99 5.58 -1.34
N TYR A 193 13.77 6.44 -0.70
CA TYR A 193 13.26 7.51 0.14
C TYR A 193 13.13 8.79 -0.68
N VAL A 194 11.98 9.46 -0.56
CA VAL A 194 11.67 10.71 -1.28
C VAL A 194 11.35 11.79 -0.26
N ASP A 195 12.04 12.92 -0.38
CA ASP A 195 11.90 14.03 0.58
C ASP A 195 10.55 14.73 0.48
N CYS A 196 9.90 14.71 -0.70
CA CYS A 196 8.61 15.36 -0.85
C CYS A 196 7.52 14.69 0.01
N LEU A 197 6.58 15.49 0.48
CA LEU A 197 5.38 15.04 1.16
C LEU A 197 4.43 14.38 0.16
N TRP A 198 3.58 13.46 0.62
CA TRP A 198 2.72 12.68 -0.28
C TRP A 198 1.89 13.54 -1.26
N PRO A 199 1.21 14.64 -0.86
CA PRO A 199 0.48 15.46 -1.81
C PRO A 199 1.34 16.09 -2.92
N ASP A 200 2.64 16.27 -2.68
CA ASP A 200 3.61 16.81 -3.65
C ASP A 200 4.33 15.70 -4.45
N PHE A 201 3.91 14.43 -4.34
CA PHE A 201 4.53 13.33 -5.06
C PHE A 201 4.13 13.35 -6.54
N THR A 202 5.04 13.82 -7.37
CA THR A 202 4.82 14.06 -8.80
C THR A 202 5.09 12.81 -9.65
N PRO A 203 4.63 12.80 -10.93
CA PRO A 203 5.00 11.76 -11.91
C PRO A 203 6.52 11.59 -12.03
N ARG A 204 7.27 12.69 -11.93
CA ARG A 204 8.74 12.65 -11.97
C ARG A 204 9.34 11.92 -10.78
N CYS A 205 8.75 12.06 -9.58
CA CYS A 205 9.18 11.31 -8.39
C CYS A 205 8.98 9.82 -8.58
N PHE A 206 7.82 9.42 -9.10
CA PHE A 206 7.50 8.02 -9.39
C PHE A 206 8.44 7.43 -10.45
N GLN A 207 8.66 8.14 -11.55
CA GLN A 207 9.60 7.70 -12.61
C GLN A 207 11.02 7.53 -12.09
N ARG A 208 11.49 8.45 -11.23
CA ARG A 208 12.81 8.34 -10.58
C ARG A 208 12.91 7.10 -9.70
N ALA A 209 11.86 6.81 -8.94
CA ALA A 209 11.82 5.60 -8.10
C ALA A 209 11.93 4.32 -8.97
N LEU A 210 11.18 4.26 -10.07
CA LEU A 210 11.26 3.15 -11.02
C LEU A 210 12.65 3.04 -11.67
N ALA A 211 13.26 4.16 -12.04
CA ALA A 211 14.59 4.19 -12.64
C ALA A 211 15.68 3.70 -11.67
N CYS A 212 15.56 4.03 -10.37
CA CYS A 212 16.47 3.49 -9.35
C CYS A 212 16.39 1.96 -9.26
N TYR A 213 15.21 1.38 -9.42
CA TYR A 213 15.06 -0.07 -9.47
C TYR A 213 15.69 -0.68 -10.71
N SER A 214 15.50 -0.08 -11.88
CA SER A 214 15.99 -0.60 -13.16
C SER A 214 17.51 -0.44 -13.35
N GLY A 215 18.08 0.64 -12.81
CA GLY A 215 19.51 0.97 -13.00
C GLY A 215 20.48 0.01 -12.31
N ASP A 216 20.04 -0.65 -11.25
CA ASP A 216 20.85 -1.58 -10.46
C ASP A 216 20.46 -3.06 -10.62
N ALA A 217 19.55 -3.38 -11.51
CA ALA A 217 19.12 -4.78 -11.73
C ALA A 217 20.31 -5.70 -12.10
N GLY A 218 21.47 -5.13 -12.44
CA GLY A 218 22.73 -5.84 -12.68
C GLY A 218 23.62 -6.04 -11.45
N GLN A 219 23.30 -5.46 -10.28
CA GLN A 219 24.16 -5.50 -9.09
C GLN A 219 23.57 -6.30 -7.90
N LEU A 220 22.45 -6.99 -8.05
CA LEU A 220 22.02 -7.99 -7.08
C LEU A 220 22.93 -9.20 -7.17
N VAL A 221 24.19 -9.00 -6.81
CA VAL A 221 25.16 -10.06 -6.56
C VAL A 221 24.85 -10.64 -5.20
N SER A 222 24.40 -11.90 -5.20
CA SER A 222 24.85 -12.98 -4.34
C SER A 222 25.39 -12.53 -2.98
N ILE A 223 24.52 -12.44 -1.99
CA ILE A 223 24.91 -12.73 -0.62
C ILE A 223 24.29 -14.09 -0.32
N ALA A 224 25.12 -15.12 -0.55
CA ALA A 224 24.88 -16.48 -0.10
C ALA A 224 25.14 -16.55 1.41
#